data_eeb0b4866d9cb9f410239871aaef3648
#
_entry.id   eeb0b4866d9cb9f410239871aaef3648
#
_cell.length_a   1.000
_cell.length_b   1.000
_cell.length_c   1.000
_cell.angle_alpha   90.00
_cell.angle_beta   90.00
_cell.angle_gamma   90.00
#
_symmetry.space_group_name_H-M   'P 1'
#
loop_
_entity.id
_entity.type
_entity.pdbx_description
1 polymer ?
#
loop_
_entity_poly.entity_id
_entity_poly.type
_entity_poly.pdbx_seq_one_letter_code
_entity_poly.pdbx_strand_id
1 'polypeptide(L)'
;MDETLYKNIQNSTAHRPSRDFNSNFVIENPELLADLIEIVLNVKDKNHHKACWISELIFEKHIDWLSPYLDVFCDMLSAYSNESALRSISKICLFSANYHIKKLKSKETFLTENHLELMTEACFDWLISDKKVATKAYAMRALFQFGKLQDWIYPELQIILPQQYPSGSAGFQFASKEILGKIK
;
A
#
# COMPACT_ATOMS: atom_id res chain seq x y z
N MET A 1 15.82 10.25 -14.96
CA MET A 1 15.22 11.07 -13.87
C MET A 1 14.95 12.48 -14.38
N ASP A 2 13.69 12.86 -14.47
CA ASP A 2 13.26 14.21 -14.84
C ASP A 2 13.52 15.20 -13.69
N GLU A 3 14.23 16.31 -13.98
CA GLU A 3 14.62 17.29 -12.96
C GLU A 3 13.41 18.07 -12.42
N THR A 4 12.41 18.35 -13.26
CA THR A 4 11.20 19.07 -12.85
C THR A 4 10.38 18.22 -11.90
N LEU A 5 10.19 16.93 -12.22
CA LEU A 5 9.51 15.98 -11.36
C LEU A 5 10.22 15.87 -10.00
N TYR A 6 11.54 15.68 -10.00
CA TYR A 6 12.28 15.55 -8.75
C TYR A 6 12.18 16.81 -7.87
N LYS A 7 12.27 18.00 -8.47
CA LYS A 7 12.09 19.28 -7.78
C LYS A 7 10.67 19.42 -7.20
N ASN A 8 9.65 19.00 -7.95
CA ASN A 8 8.27 19.00 -7.50
C ASN A 8 8.08 18.06 -6.30
N ILE A 9 8.63 16.83 -6.36
CA ILE A 9 8.63 15.89 -5.24
C ILE A 9 9.36 16.48 -4.03
N GLN A 10 10.54 17.06 -4.22
CA GLN A 10 11.32 17.67 -3.15
C GLN A 10 10.53 18.76 -2.41
N ASN A 11 9.76 19.57 -3.13
CA ASN A 11 8.94 20.65 -2.58
C ASN A 11 7.56 20.20 -2.11
N SER A 12 7.19 18.94 -2.36
CA SER A 12 5.90 18.38 -1.92
C SER A 12 5.81 18.35 -0.40
N THR A 13 4.61 18.60 0.10
CA THR A 13 4.27 18.55 1.52
C THR A 13 3.21 17.47 1.79
N ALA A 14 3.00 17.11 3.07
CA ALA A 14 1.98 16.15 3.47
C ALA A 14 0.53 16.64 3.24
N HIS A 15 0.33 17.93 2.98
CA HIS A 15 -0.99 18.51 2.74
C HIS A 15 -1.62 17.99 1.45
N ARG A 16 -2.91 17.73 1.50
CA ARG A 16 -3.66 17.13 0.40
C ARG A 16 -3.52 17.93 -0.92
N PRO A 17 -3.66 19.28 -0.95
CA PRO A 17 -3.51 20.04 -2.19
C PRO A 17 -2.13 19.88 -2.85
N SER A 18 -1.05 19.83 -2.05
CA SER A 18 0.30 19.63 -2.58
C SER A 18 0.47 18.24 -3.22
N ARG A 19 -0.09 17.21 -2.59
CA ARG A 19 -0.06 15.84 -3.13
C ARG A 19 -0.93 15.70 -4.38
N ASP A 20 -2.12 16.32 -4.39
CA ASP A 20 -3.02 16.34 -5.55
C ASP A 20 -2.37 17.04 -6.75
N PHE A 21 -1.71 18.20 -6.54
CA PHE A 21 -0.98 18.89 -7.59
C PHE A 21 0.09 17.99 -8.23
N ASN A 22 0.94 17.36 -7.41
CA ASN A 22 2.02 16.51 -7.91
C ASN A 22 1.51 15.20 -8.55
N SER A 23 0.45 14.60 -8.01
CA SER A 23 -0.14 13.41 -8.61
C SER A 23 -0.80 13.71 -9.96
N ASN A 24 -1.52 14.85 -10.08
CA ASN A 24 -2.10 15.27 -11.34
C ASN A 24 -1.02 15.61 -12.38
N PHE A 25 0.08 16.24 -11.97
CA PHE A 25 1.22 16.49 -12.85
C PHE A 25 1.74 15.21 -13.51
N VAL A 26 1.88 14.12 -12.75
CA VAL A 26 2.29 12.82 -13.33
C VAL A 26 1.16 12.17 -14.14
N ILE A 27 -0.11 12.31 -13.71
CA ILE A 27 -1.25 11.78 -14.47
C ILE A 27 -1.37 12.45 -15.85
N GLU A 28 -1.10 13.75 -15.94
CA GLU A 28 -1.11 14.53 -17.18
C GLU A 28 0.15 14.26 -18.04
N ASN A 29 1.22 13.72 -17.45
CA ASN A 29 2.49 13.38 -18.12
C ASN A 29 2.89 11.93 -17.76
N PRO A 30 2.19 10.91 -18.30
CA PRO A 30 2.36 9.51 -17.89
C PRO A 30 3.77 8.94 -18.11
N GLU A 31 4.55 9.51 -19.00
CA GLU A 31 5.96 9.16 -19.24
C GLU A 31 6.83 9.38 -18.00
N LEU A 32 6.41 10.26 -17.07
CA LEU A 32 7.12 10.53 -15.82
C LEU A 32 6.90 9.46 -14.75
N LEU A 33 5.96 8.53 -14.97
CA LEU A 33 5.64 7.49 -14.00
C LEU A 33 6.86 6.62 -13.68
N ALA A 34 7.65 6.26 -14.68
CA ALA A 34 8.85 5.44 -14.48
C ALA A 34 9.87 6.14 -13.55
N ASP A 35 10.09 7.42 -13.75
CA ASP A 35 10.97 8.22 -12.89
C ASP A 35 10.42 8.36 -11.46
N LEU A 36 9.11 8.52 -11.31
CA LEU A 36 8.46 8.54 -9.99
C LEU A 36 8.67 7.21 -9.27
N ILE A 37 8.46 6.07 -9.95
CA ILE A 37 8.63 4.74 -9.38
C ILE A 37 10.09 4.50 -8.97
N GLU A 38 11.06 4.95 -9.75
CA GLU A 38 12.47 4.87 -9.38
C GLU A 38 12.71 5.51 -8.00
N ILE A 39 12.12 6.70 -7.73
CA ILE A 39 12.26 7.38 -6.44
C ILE A 39 11.50 6.63 -5.34
N VAL A 40 10.31 6.09 -5.63
CA VAL A 40 9.52 5.28 -4.68
C VAL A 40 10.32 4.08 -4.19
N LEU A 41 10.99 3.37 -5.10
CA LEU A 41 11.76 2.17 -4.82
C LEU A 41 13.13 2.46 -4.18
N ASN A 42 13.66 3.66 -4.36
CA ASN A 42 14.93 4.06 -3.74
C ASN A 42 14.72 4.52 -2.29
N VAL A 43 14.60 3.56 -1.36
CA VAL A 43 14.39 3.84 0.08
C VAL A 43 15.51 4.68 0.73
N LYS A 44 16.66 4.84 0.04
CA LYS A 44 17.77 5.69 0.51
C LYS A 44 17.60 7.15 0.08
N ASP A 45 16.76 7.44 -0.90
CA ASP A 45 16.48 8.83 -1.29
C ASP A 45 15.70 9.53 -0.16
N LYS A 46 16.17 10.70 0.25
CA LYS A 46 15.54 11.51 1.31
C LYS A 46 14.10 11.89 1.04
N ASN A 47 13.69 11.92 -0.23
CA ASN A 47 12.35 12.29 -0.69
C ASN A 47 11.48 11.09 -1.05
N HIS A 48 11.97 9.82 -0.93
CA HIS A 48 11.21 8.64 -1.33
C HIS A 48 9.82 8.58 -0.69
N HIS A 49 9.69 8.99 0.57
CA HIS A 49 8.40 9.01 1.26
C HIS A 49 7.41 9.99 0.62
N LYS A 50 7.88 11.09 0.04
CA LYS A 50 7.04 12.05 -0.69
C LYS A 50 6.61 11.48 -2.05
N ALA A 51 7.50 10.76 -2.75
CA ALA A 51 7.16 10.00 -3.94
C ALA A 51 6.08 8.94 -3.65
N CYS A 52 6.18 8.24 -2.50
CA CYS A 52 5.15 7.30 -2.07
C CYS A 52 3.78 7.99 -1.84
N TRP A 53 3.74 9.21 -1.29
CA TRP A 53 2.48 9.96 -1.12
C TRP A 53 1.82 10.32 -2.47
N ILE A 54 2.62 10.66 -3.46
CA ILE A 54 2.16 11.01 -4.81
C ILE A 54 1.65 9.75 -5.51
N SER A 55 2.41 8.65 -5.45
CA SER A 55 2.05 7.37 -6.03
C SER A 55 0.77 6.79 -5.42
N GLU A 56 0.55 6.96 -4.10
CA GLU A 56 -0.71 6.59 -3.45
C GLU A 56 -1.91 7.20 -4.17
N LEU A 57 -1.85 8.48 -4.55
CA LEU A 57 -2.97 9.17 -5.21
C LEU A 57 -3.12 8.80 -6.68
N ILE A 58 -2.02 8.49 -7.36
CA ILE A 58 -2.04 7.98 -8.73
C ILE A 58 -2.70 6.60 -8.76
N PHE A 59 -2.23 5.68 -7.90
CA PHE A 59 -2.75 4.31 -7.85
C PHE A 59 -4.15 4.19 -7.22
N GLU A 60 -4.61 5.20 -6.48
CA GLU A 60 -6.02 5.29 -6.09
C GLU A 60 -6.95 5.42 -7.30
N LYS A 61 -6.49 6.07 -8.39
CA LYS A 61 -7.26 6.30 -9.62
C LYS A 61 -6.90 5.29 -10.72
N HIS A 62 -5.64 4.92 -10.84
CA HIS A 62 -5.03 4.17 -11.94
C HIS A 62 -4.16 3.04 -11.40
N ILE A 63 -4.74 2.10 -10.65
CA ILE A 63 -3.98 0.99 -10.06
C ILE A 63 -3.36 0.05 -11.11
N ASP A 64 -3.98 -0.05 -12.28
CA ASP A 64 -3.47 -0.78 -13.44
C ASP A 64 -2.11 -0.28 -13.93
N TRP A 65 -1.78 0.99 -13.70
CA TRP A 65 -0.47 1.56 -14.02
C TRP A 65 0.68 0.97 -13.18
N LEU A 66 0.37 0.32 -12.07
CA LEU A 66 1.36 -0.41 -11.29
C LEU A 66 1.79 -1.73 -11.96
N SER A 67 1.01 -2.26 -12.91
CA SER A 67 1.22 -3.58 -13.49
C SER A 67 2.66 -3.83 -13.99
N PRO A 68 3.31 -2.92 -14.74
CA PRO A 68 4.69 -3.13 -15.21
C PRO A 68 5.75 -3.14 -14.10
N TYR A 69 5.38 -2.70 -12.89
CA TYR A 69 6.31 -2.51 -11.76
C TYR A 69 6.01 -3.46 -10.59
N LEU A 70 5.01 -4.35 -10.72
CA LEU A 70 4.56 -5.22 -9.62
C LEU A 70 5.68 -6.06 -9.04
N ASP A 71 6.51 -6.68 -9.89
CA ASP A 71 7.60 -7.54 -9.42
C ASP A 71 8.56 -6.76 -8.52
N VAL A 72 9.12 -5.67 -9.03
CA VAL A 72 10.07 -4.85 -8.26
C VAL A 72 9.41 -4.15 -7.06
N PHE A 73 8.14 -3.79 -7.16
CA PHE A 73 7.38 -3.20 -6.05
C PHE A 73 7.22 -4.20 -4.91
N CYS A 74 6.83 -5.44 -5.21
CA CYS A 74 6.64 -6.50 -4.22
C CYS A 74 7.98 -6.90 -3.57
N ASP A 75 9.05 -7.03 -4.34
CA ASP A 75 10.39 -7.34 -3.83
C ASP A 75 10.91 -6.30 -2.83
N MET A 76 10.47 -5.04 -2.99
CA MET A 76 10.91 -3.94 -2.13
C MET A 76 10.07 -3.74 -0.86
N LEU A 77 8.96 -4.45 -0.67
CA LEU A 77 8.03 -4.20 0.45
C LEU A 77 8.69 -4.31 1.83
N SER A 78 9.58 -5.28 2.03
CA SER A 78 10.31 -5.48 3.29
C SER A 78 11.36 -4.41 3.57
N ALA A 79 11.81 -3.67 2.56
CA ALA A 79 12.85 -2.64 2.70
C ALA A 79 12.30 -1.30 3.22
N TYR A 80 10.98 -1.08 3.16
CA TYR A 80 10.39 0.17 3.65
C TYR A 80 10.41 0.25 5.17
N SER A 81 11.03 1.30 5.71
CA SER A 81 11.11 1.57 7.15
C SER A 81 10.53 2.94 7.55
N ASN A 82 10.47 3.90 6.62
CA ASN A 82 9.90 5.22 6.87
C ASN A 82 8.38 5.13 7.07
N GLU A 83 7.90 5.54 8.24
CA GLU A 83 6.47 5.44 8.61
C GLU A 83 5.51 6.20 7.68
N SER A 84 5.97 7.31 7.09
CA SER A 84 5.17 8.07 6.12
C SER A 84 5.06 7.36 4.78
N ALA A 85 6.14 6.70 4.34
CA ALA A 85 6.13 5.85 3.15
C ALA A 85 5.26 4.60 3.37
N LEU A 86 5.48 3.90 4.51
CA LEU A 86 4.73 2.68 4.85
C LEU A 86 3.22 2.87 4.83
N ARG A 87 2.73 4.03 5.32
CA ARG A 87 1.30 4.36 5.25
C ARG A 87 0.79 4.33 3.79
N SER A 88 1.53 4.92 2.86
CA SER A 88 1.14 4.96 1.45
C SER A 88 1.30 3.61 0.77
N ILE A 89 2.41 2.92 1.04
CA ILE A 89 2.69 1.58 0.48
C ILE A 89 1.63 0.57 0.93
N SER A 90 1.27 0.53 2.23
CA SER A 90 0.22 -0.36 2.73
C SER A 90 -1.15 -0.07 2.12
N LYS A 91 -1.43 1.20 1.80
CA LYS A 91 -2.65 1.59 1.09
C LYS A 91 -2.62 1.15 -0.38
N ILE A 92 -1.45 1.20 -1.04
CA ILE A 92 -1.29 0.67 -2.41
C ILE A 92 -1.49 -0.86 -2.42
N CYS A 93 -0.98 -1.59 -1.42
CA CYS A 93 -1.28 -3.02 -1.28
C CYS A 93 -2.79 -3.29 -1.15
N LEU A 94 -3.52 -2.46 -0.38
CA LEU A 94 -4.99 -2.57 -0.29
C LEU A 94 -5.67 -2.29 -1.64
N PHE A 95 -5.23 -1.29 -2.39
CA PHE A 95 -5.76 -1.02 -3.73
C PHE A 95 -5.52 -2.19 -4.68
N SER A 96 -4.30 -2.73 -4.66
CA SER A 96 -3.91 -3.90 -5.46
C SER A 96 -4.77 -5.13 -5.12
N ALA A 97 -4.99 -5.39 -3.83
CA ALA A 97 -5.85 -6.48 -3.37
C ALA A 97 -7.30 -6.31 -3.86
N ASN A 98 -7.87 -5.11 -3.70
CA ASN A 98 -9.24 -4.82 -4.15
C ASN A 98 -9.38 -4.97 -5.68
N TYR A 99 -8.40 -4.47 -6.43
CA TYR A 99 -8.42 -4.54 -7.88
C TYR A 99 -8.26 -5.97 -8.39
N HIS A 100 -7.36 -6.74 -7.78
CA HIS A 100 -7.18 -8.15 -8.10
C HIS A 100 -8.48 -8.95 -7.91
N ILE A 101 -9.15 -8.81 -6.75
CA ILE A 101 -10.45 -9.46 -6.48
C ILE A 101 -11.50 -9.05 -7.52
N LYS A 102 -11.49 -7.78 -7.96
CA LYS A 102 -12.40 -7.32 -9.01
C LYS A 102 -12.09 -7.99 -10.35
N LYS A 103 -10.80 -8.07 -10.72
CA LYS A 103 -10.34 -8.70 -11.98
C LYS A 103 -10.66 -10.19 -12.04
N LEU A 104 -10.52 -10.92 -10.94
CA LEU A 104 -10.89 -12.34 -10.87
C LEU A 104 -12.36 -12.60 -11.23
N LYS A 105 -13.29 -11.67 -10.92
CA LYS A 105 -14.70 -11.80 -11.34
C LYS A 105 -14.87 -11.77 -12.87
N SER A 106 -13.95 -11.12 -13.58
CA SER A 106 -13.89 -11.08 -15.04
C SER A 106 -12.94 -12.15 -15.62
N LYS A 107 -12.47 -13.09 -14.78
CA LYS A 107 -11.48 -14.14 -15.15
C LYS A 107 -10.14 -13.56 -15.64
N GLU A 108 -9.79 -12.38 -15.15
CA GLU A 108 -8.52 -11.72 -15.41
C GLU A 108 -7.66 -11.77 -14.14
N THR A 109 -6.33 -11.79 -14.31
CA THR A 109 -5.38 -11.79 -13.21
C THR A 109 -4.61 -10.47 -13.20
N PHE A 110 -4.46 -9.86 -12.01
CA PHE A 110 -3.62 -8.67 -11.82
C PHE A 110 -2.38 -9.01 -10.99
N LEU A 111 -2.54 -9.77 -9.89
CA LEU A 111 -1.45 -10.24 -9.04
C LEU A 111 -1.15 -11.71 -9.34
N THR A 112 0.13 -12.06 -9.45
CA THR A 112 0.58 -13.46 -9.48
C THR A 112 0.55 -14.06 -8.07
N GLU A 113 0.73 -15.39 -7.93
CA GLU A 113 0.85 -16.04 -6.62
C GLU A 113 2.01 -15.46 -5.81
N ASN A 114 3.17 -15.24 -6.44
CA ASN A 114 4.32 -14.62 -5.78
C ASN A 114 4.01 -13.20 -5.27
N HIS A 115 3.29 -12.38 -6.05
CA HIS A 115 2.86 -11.05 -5.57
C HIS A 115 1.93 -11.15 -4.37
N LEU A 116 0.99 -12.13 -4.38
CA LEU A 116 0.08 -12.36 -3.26
C LEU A 116 0.84 -12.78 -1.99
N GLU A 117 1.83 -13.67 -2.12
CA GLU A 117 2.68 -14.09 -1.00
C GLU A 117 3.45 -12.92 -0.42
N LEU A 118 4.21 -12.18 -1.24
CA LEU A 118 5.03 -11.05 -0.78
C LEU A 118 4.20 -9.93 -0.15
N MET A 119 3.04 -9.59 -0.74
CA MET A 119 2.16 -8.57 -0.16
C MET A 119 1.51 -9.06 1.14
N THR A 120 1.15 -10.34 1.23
CA THR A 120 0.56 -10.94 2.44
C THR A 120 1.57 -10.94 3.58
N GLU A 121 2.79 -11.40 3.33
CA GLU A 121 3.89 -11.40 4.29
C GLU A 121 4.16 -9.98 4.81
N ALA A 122 4.38 -9.02 3.92
CA ALA A 122 4.62 -7.63 4.30
C ALA A 122 3.47 -7.04 5.13
N CYS A 123 2.21 -7.32 4.75
CA CYS A 123 1.05 -6.83 5.50
C CYS A 123 0.96 -7.46 6.91
N PHE A 124 1.29 -8.75 7.09
CA PHE A 124 1.37 -9.36 8.41
C PHE A 124 2.51 -8.77 9.23
N ASP A 125 3.69 -8.59 8.65
CA ASP A 125 4.84 -7.97 9.33
C ASP A 125 4.50 -6.57 9.83
N TRP A 126 3.85 -5.75 9.01
CA TRP A 126 3.42 -4.42 9.43
C TRP A 126 2.31 -4.46 10.49
N LEU A 127 1.43 -5.45 10.45
CA LEU A 127 0.36 -5.60 11.43
C LEU A 127 0.90 -5.98 12.81
N ILE A 128 1.86 -6.91 12.89
CA ILE A 128 2.38 -7.41 14.17
C ILE A 128 3.51 -6.56 14.75
N SER A 129 4.22 -5.80 13.91
CA SER A 129 5.32 -4.92 14.34
C SER A 129 4.81 -3.62 14.99
N ASP A 130 5.73 -2.87 15.62
CA ASP A 130 5.44 -1.54 16.14
C ASP A 130 5.38 -0.51 15.01
N LYS A 131 4.25 -0.46 14.32
CA LYS A 131 3.94 0.45 13.21
C LYS A 131 2.78 1.37 13.56
N LYS A 132 2.73 2.54 12.88
CA LYS A 132 1.64 3.49 13.05
C LYS A 132 0.28 2.88 12.68
N VAL A 133 -0.75 3.32 13.39
CA VAL A 133 -2.13 2.81 13.26
C VAL A 133 -2.64 2.82 11.82
N ALA A 134 -2.32 3.86 11.04
CA ALA A 134 -2.77 3.95 9.65
C ALA A 134 -2.19 2.82 8.79
N THR A 135 -0.89 2.50 8.95
CA THR A 135 -0.23 1.39 8.26
C THR A 135 -0.89 0.06 8.64
N LYS A 136 -1.07 -0.21 9.94
CA LYS A 136 -1.75 -1.42 10.42
C LYS A 136 -3.18 -1.52 9.90
N ALA A 137 -3.93 -0.42 9.87
CA ALA A 137 -5.32 -0.41 9.39
C ALA A 137 -5.44 -0.72 7.89
N TYR A 138 -4.51 -0.24 7.07
CA TYR A 138 -4.48 -0.60 5.65
C TYR A 138 -4.00 -2.04 5.44
N ALA A 139 -2.98 -2.47 6.17
CA ALA A 139 -2.47 -3.83 6.12
C ALA A 139 -3.56 -4.86 6.47
N MET A 140 -4.29 -4.70 7.59
CA MET A 140 -5.35 -5.63 7.95
C MET A 140 -6.53 -5.64 6.96
N ARG A 141 -6.83 -4.52 6.30
CA ARG A 141 -7.83 -4.48 5.24
C ARG A 141 -7.35 -5.16 3.95
N ALA A 142 -6.06 -5.06 3.61
CA ALA A 142 -5.46 -5.81 2.50
C ALA A 142 -5.50 -7.32 2.80
N LEU A 143 -5.09 -7.73 4.01
CA LEU A 143 -5.16 -9.12 4.47
C LEU A 143 -6.60 -9.68 4.43
N PHE A 144 -7.59 -8.87 4.81
CA PHE A 144 -9.01 -9.29 4.67
C PHE A 144 -9.37 -9.57 3.20
N GLN A 145 -8.84 -8.81 2.24
CA GLN A 145 -9.09 -9.12 0.82
C GLN A 145 -8.35 -10.37 0.37
N PHE A 146 -7.08 -10.53 0.76
CA PHE A 146 -6.28 -11.72 0.45
C PHE A 146 -6.86 -12.98 1.09
N GLY A 147 -7.47 -12.88 2.28
CA GLY A 147 -8.18 -13.99 2.93
C GLY A 147 -9.38 -14.57 2.18
N LYS A 148 -9.85 -13.89 1.12
CA LYS A 148 -10.83 -14.44 0.18
C LYS A 148 -10.23 -15.45 -0.80
N LEU A 149 -8.91 -15.49 -0.91
CA LEU A 149 -8.11 -16.31 -1.81
C LEU A 149 -7.26 -17.34 -1.08
N GLN A 150 -6.94 -17.06 0.19
CA GLN A 150 -6.05 -17.86 1.03
C GLN A 150 -6.72 -18.13 2.38
N ASP A 151 -7.27 -19.31 2.55
CA ASP A 151 -8.14 -19.69 3.69
C ASP A 151 -7.48 -19.53 5.06
N TRP A 152 -6.15 -19.62 5.12
CA TRP A 152 -5.38 -19.51 6.37
C TRP A 152 -5.32 -18.10 6.96
N ILE A 153 -5.54 -17.05 6.16
CA ILE A 153 -5.40 -15.64 6.60
C ILE A 153 -6.47 -15.28 7.65
N TYR A 154 -7.71 -15.71 7.46
CA TYR A 154 -8.79 -15.36 8.40
C TYR A 154 -8.60 -15.94 9.79
N PRO A 155 -8.24 -17.21 9.98
CA PRO A 155 -7.88 -17.73 11.28
C PRO A 155 -6.76 -16.95 11.97
N GLU A 156 -5.71 -16.59 11.23
CA GLU A 156 -4.62 -15.77 11.79
C GLU A 156 -5.08 -14.38 12.24
N LEU A 157 -5.89 -13.71 11.43
CA LEU A 157 -6.47 -12.41 11.82
C LEU A 157 -7.35 -12.51 13.06
N GLN A 158 -8.12 -13.62 13.22
CA GLN A 158 -8.95 -13.87 14.39
C GLN A 158 -8.12 -14.10 15.67
N ILE A 159 -6.87 -14.54 15.54
CA ILE A 159 -5.92 -14.69 16.66
C ILE A 159 -5.22 -13.35 16.95
N ILE A 160 -4.64 -12.71 15.94
CA ILE A 160 -3.77 -11.54 16.10
C ILE A 160 -4.55 -10.31 16.55
N LEU A 161 -5.70 -10.02 15.93
CA LEU A 161 -6.42 -8.78 16.19
C LEU A 161 -6.94 -8.65 17.64
N PRO A 162 -7.56 -9.70 18.24
CA PRO A 162 -7.96 -9.66 19.64
C PRO A 162 -6.79 -9.51 20.62
N GLN A 163 -5.62 -10.11 20.33
CA GLN A 163 -4.44 -10.00 21.19
C GLN A 163 -3.88 -8.57 21.26
N GLN A 164 -3.89 -7.84 20.12
CA GLN A 164 -3.41 -6.46 20.07
C GLN A 164 -4.49 -5.42 20.47
N TYR A 165 -5.75 -5.84 20.57
CA TYR A 165 -6.88 -4.95 20.84
C TYR A 165 -6.76 -4.18 22.15
N PRO A 166 -6.39 -4.76 23.31
CA PRO A 166 -6.34 -4.06 24.58
C PRO A 166 -5.33 -2.92 24.62
N SER A 167 -4.19 -3.06 23.93
CA SER A 167 -3.13 -2.06 23.84
C SER A 167 -3.28 -1.12 22.64
N GLY A 168 -4.23 -1.41 21.74
CA GLY A 168 -4.44 -0.68 20.51
C GLY A 168 -5.11 0.68 20.72
N SER A 169 -4.70 1.68 19.92
CA SER A 169 -5.40 2.96 19.88
C SER A 169 -6.84 2.81 19.39
N ALA A 170 -7.69 3.83 19.61
CA ALA A 170 -9.09 3.83 19.15
C ALA A 170 -9.21 3.56 17.64
N GLY A 171 -8.31 4.09 16.82
CA GLY A 171 -8.27 3.82 15.36
C GLY A 171 -7.95 2.37 15.02
N PHE A 172 -7.00 1.75 15.74
CA PHE A 172 -6.70 0.32 15.58
C PHE A 172 -7.89 -0.55 16.00
N GLN A 173 -8.49 -0.25 17.17
CA GLN A 173 -9.64 -0.98 17.68
C GLN A 173 -10.83 -0.91 16.72
N PHE A 174 -11.09 0.27 16.13
CA PHE A 174 -12.15 0.45 15.14
C PHE A 174 -11.91 -0.42 13.90
N ALA A 175 -10.70 -0.37 13.32
CA ALA A 175 -10.35 -1.16 12.15
C ALA A 175 -10.38 -2.66 12.45
N SER A 176 -9.90 -3.10 13.62
CA SER A 176 -9.96 -4.50 14.04
C SER A 176 -11.40 -5.00 14.18
N LYS A 177 -12.30 -4.23 14.80
CA LYS A 177 -13.73 -4.57 14.89
C LYS A 177 -14.37 -4.68 13.51
N GLU A 178 -14.05 -3.73 12.61
CA GLU A 178 -14.53 -3.77 11.22
C GLU A 178 -14.18 -5.09 10.55
N ILE A 179 -12.92 -5.52 10.66
CA ILE A 179 -12.43 -6.74 10.01
C ILE A 179 -13.02 -7.99 10.68
N LEU A 180 -12.94 -8.10 12.01
CA LEU A 180 -13.47 -9.26 12.73
C LEU A 180 -14.99 -9.42 12.52
N GLY A 181 -15.73 -8.33 12.39
CA GLY A 181 -17.16 -8.39 12.07
C GLY A 181 -17.49 -8.87 10.65
N LYS A 182 -16.53 -8.84 9.74
CA LYS A 182 -16.67 -9.31 8.34
C LYS A 182 -16.16 -10.73 8.12
N ILE A 183 -15.28 -11.23 8.99
CA ILE A 183 -14.80 -12.61 8.97
C ILE A 183 -15.89 -13.48 9.61
N LYS A 184 -16.51 -14.35 8.81
CA LYS A 184 -17.53 -15.29 9.25
C LYS A 184 -16.91 -16.67 9.43
#